data_85a62d6e03f3ae43c4d1f2b271941dff
#
_entry.id   85a62d6e03f3ae43c4d1f2b271941dff
#
_cell.length_a   1.000
_cell.length_b   1.000
_cell.length_c   1.000
_cell.angle_alpha   90.00
_cell.angle_beta   90.00
_cell.angle_gamma   90.00
#
_symmetry.space_group_name_H-M   'P 1'
#
loop_
_entity.id
_entity.type
_entity.pdbx_description
1 polymer ?
#
loop_
_entity_poly.entity_id
_entity_poly.type
_entity_poly.pdbx_seq_one_letter_code
_entity_poly.pdbx_strand_id
1 'polypeptide(L)'
;VADTNEWAASVLDDSDIINTLEAAGADLSTPQGTLVEWCTCDRLMPESADAELQNRVFEQALLGLTDHLGLVFHRFLTRKSRLKLQINGRAIEPFDPFCMQKRSAGVNSTLSFEETYKENIAPEVKDEASISVRGYLIPHPSRLKTASEKNKVAPHGDFLAYQGIYVYR
;
A
#
# COMPACT_ATOMS: atom_id res chain seq x y z
N VAL A 1 16.63 27.76 -6.41
CA VAL A 1 15.89 27.02 -7.44
C VAL A 1 15.86 27.93 -8.64
N ALA A 2 16.61 27.59 -9.69
CA ALA A 2 16.59 28.33 -10.93
C ALA A 2 15.22 28.16 -11.57
N ASP A 3 14.63 29.27 -11.96
CA ASP A 3 13.32 29.38 -12.61
C ASP A 3 13.44 28.95 -14.09
N THR A 4 13.93 27.74 -14.30
CA THR A 4 14.02 27.14 -15.62
C THR A 4 12.90 26.11 -15.74
N ASN A 5 12.01 26.30 -16.68
CA ASN A 5 10.93 25.38 -17.04
C ASN A 5 11.46 24.06 -17.65
N GLU A 6 12.69 23.71 -17.38
CA GLU A 6 13.39 22.54 -17.92
C GLU A 6 13.68 21.55 -16.80
N TRP A 7 13.33 20.30 -17.03
CA TRP A 7 13.75 19.19 -16.20
C TRP A 7 15.23 18.93 -16.43
N ALA A 8 16.06 19.20 -15.43
CA ALA A 8 17.47 18.88 -15.46
C ALA A 8 17.74 17.67 -14.54
N ALA A 9 18.39 16.65 -15.07
CA ALA A 9 18.91 15.54 -14.30
C ALA A 9 20.44 15.59 -14.34
N SER A 10 21.08 15.48 -13.19
CA SER A 10 22.53 15.29 -13.09
C SER A 10 22.84 13.86 -12.72
N VAL A 11 23.88 13.30 -13.33
CA VAL A 11 24.42 12.00 -12.96
C VAL A 11 25.44 12.24 -11.86
N LEU A 12 25.25 11.58 -10.71
CA LEU A 12 26.19 11.59 -9.61
C LEU A 12 27.41 10.73 -9.95
N ASP A 13 28.57 11.09 -9.44
CA ASP A 13 29.73 10.21 -9.52
C ASP A 13 29.66 9.09 -8.47
N ASP A 14 30.53 8.10 -8.58
CA ASP A 14 30.52 6.92 -7.73
C ASP A 14 30.71 7.28 -6.23
N SER A 15 31.48 8.32 -5.94
CA SER A 15 31.71 8.76 -4.57
C SER A 15 30.48 9.43 -3.96
N ASP A 16 29.78 10.24 -4.75
CA ASP A 16 28.52 10.89 -4.33
C ASP A 16 27.41 9.84 -4.12
N ILE A 17 27.35 8.82 -4.99
CA ILE A 17 26.41 7.71 -4.84
C ILE A 17 26.67 6.96 -3.52
N ILE A 18 27.92 6.59 -3.24
CA ILE A 18 28.27 5.87 -2.01
C ILE A 18 27.93 6.72 -0.78
N ASN A 19 28.30 7.99 -0.76
CA ASN A 19 28.02 8.91 0.35
C ASN A 19 26.51 9.04 0.60
N THR A 20 25.70 9.15 -0.47
CA THR A 20 24.25 9.24 -0.38
C THR A 20 23.64 7.96 0.17
N LEU A 21 24.12 6.79 -0.29
CA LEU A 21 23.64 5.49 0.17
C LEU A 21 23.99 5.27 1.66
N GLU A 22 25.19 5.61 2.08
CA GLU A 22 25.62 5.52 3.49
C GLU A 22 24.81 6.46 4.39
N ALA A 23 24.59 7.70 3.96
CA ALA A 23 23.78 8.68 4.70
C ALA A 23 22.32 8.23 4.85
N ALA A 24 21.77 7.56 3.84
CA ALA A 24 20.43 6.99 3.87
C ALA A 24 20.34 5.67 4.65
N GLY A 25 21.48 5.13 5.15
CA GLY A 25 21.51 3.83 5.84
C GLY A 25 21.13 2.65 4.93
N ALA A 26 21.41 2.77 3.63
CA ALA A 26 21.10 1.72 2.67
C ALA A 26 21.98 0.48 2.90
N ASP A 27 21.41 -0.71 2.71
CA ASP A 27 22.16 -1.96 2.76
C ASP A 27 22.95 -2.16 1.46
N LEU A 28 24.24 -1.81 1.52
CA LEU A 28 25.17 -1.95 0.40
C LEU A 28 25.58 -3.41 0.13
N SER A 29 25.17 -4.37 0.94
CA SER A 29 25.44 -5.79 0.71
C SER A 29 24.58 -6.40 -0.39
N THR A 30 23.48 -5.75 -0.75
CA THR A 30 22.61 -6.20 -1.83
C THR A 30 23.15 -5.77 -3.19
N PRO A 31 23.33 -6.70 -4.16
CA PRO A 31 23.94 -6.39 -5.46
C PRO A 31 23.04 -5.57 -6.39
N GLN A 32 21.77 -5.41 -6.06
CA GLN A 32 20.78 -4.71 -6.88
C GLN A 32 19.77 -3.99 -5.98
N GLY A 33 19.43 -2.77 -6.37
CA GLY A 33 18.43 -1.97 -5.65
C GLY A 33 18.23 -0.61 -6.29
N THR A 34 17.24 0.11 -5.80
CA THR A 34 16.99 1.52 -6.15
C THR A 34 16.74 2.28 -4.86
N LEU A 35 17.47 3.36 -4.67
CA LEU A 35 17.23 4.34 -3.62
C LEU A 35 16.57 5.57 -4.24
N VAL A 36 15.50 6.05 -3.62
CA VAL A 36 14.86 7.33 -3.95
C VAL A 36 14.87 8.18 -2.71
N GLU A 37 15.53 9.32 -2.77
CA GLU A 37 15.58 10.28 -1.68
C GLU A 37 14.81 11.55 -2.07
N TRP A 38 13.94 11.99 -1.17
CA TRP A 38 13.21 13.25 -1.31
C TRP A 38 13.71 14.22 -0.26
N CYS A 39 14.34 15.29 -0.73
CA CYS A 39 14.84 16.37 0.11
C CYS A 39 13.89 17.57 0.08
N THR A 40 13.94 18.38 1.11
CA THR A 40 13.20 19.65 1.20
C THR A 40 11.69 19.47 0.99
N CYS A 41 11.11 18.48 1.68
CA CYS A 41 9.68 18.14 1.59
C CYS A 41 8.84 19.15 2.40
N ASP A 42 8.69 20.36 1.91
CA ASP A 42 8.01 21.50 2.55
C ASP A 42 6.50 21.29 2.78
N ARG A 43 5.88 20.39 2.00
CA ARG A 43 4.44 20.12 2.09
C ARG A 43 4.06 18.96 3.00
N LEU A 44 5.03 18.21 3.51
CA LEU A 44 4.75 17.07 4.40
C LEU A 44 4.47 17.51 5.85
N MET A 45 4.94 18.67 6.22
CA MET A 45 4.86 19.19 7.57
C MET A 45 4.21 20.57 7.58
N PRO A 46 3.42 20.91 8.59
CA PRO A 46 2.94 22.28 8.75
C PRO A 46 4.12 23.21 9.06
N GLU A 47 4.05 24.44 8.56
CA GLU A 47 4.95 25.51 8.98
C GLU A 47 4.65 25.87 10.44
N SER A 48 5.31 25.21 11.36
CA SER A 48 5.15 25.43 12.80
C SER A 48 6.51 25.36 13.48
N ALA A 49 6.73 26.24 14.44
CA ALA A 49 7.89 26.19 15.33
C ALA A 49 7.76 25.09 16.41
N ASP A 50 6.57 24.50 16.57
CA ASP A 50 6.30 23.43 17.54
C ASP A 50 6.70 22.05 16.97
N ALA A 51 7.83 21.56 17.42
CA ALA A 51 8.37 20.26 17.04
C ALA A 51 7.46 19.09 17.45
N GLU A 52 6.71 19.19 18.54
CA GLU A 52 5.78 18.14 18.95
C GLU A 52 4.59 18.04 17.99
N LEU A 53 4.09 19.18 17.53
CA LEU A 53 3.03 19.22 16.53
C LEU A 53 3.51 18.63 15.21
N GLN A 54 4.70 19.01 14.76
CA GLN A 54 5.30 18.46 13.55
C GLN A 54 5.46 16.93 13.63
N ASN A 55 6.00 16.43 14.73
CA ASN A 55 6.17 14.98 14.93
C ASN A 55 4.82 14.24 14.92
N ARG A 56 3.79 14.77 15.60
CA ARG A 56 2.46 14.15 15.60
C ARG A 56 1.84 14.09 14.20
N VAL A 57 1.94 15.18 13.43
CA VAL A 57 1.44 15.22 12.05
C VAL A 57 2.17 14.20 11.18
N PHE A 58 3.48 14.12 11.31
CA PHE A 58 4.30 13.16 10.58
C PHE A 58 3.96 11.71 10.94
N GLU A 59 3.83 11.40 12.23
CA GLU A 59 3.43 10.06 12.68
C GLU A 59 2.04 9.67 12.15
N GLN A 60 1.09 10.60 12.15
CA GLN A 60 -0.23 10.35 11.56
C GLN A 60 -0.16 10.10 10.06
N ALA A 61 0.66 10.84 9.34
CA ALA A 61 0.88 10.61 7.92
C ALA A 61 1.50 9.22 7.65
N LEU A 62 2.45 8.78 8.47
CA LEU A 62 3.05 7.44 8.38
C LEU A 62 2.04 6.33 8.70
N LEU A 63 1.16 6.52 9.68
CA LEU A 63 0.09 5.58 9.97
C LEU A 63 -0.88 5.47 8.79
N GLY A 64 -1.32 6.60 8.24
CA GLY A 64 -2.17 6.64 7.05
C GLY A 64 -1.52 5.97 5.83
N LEU A 65 -0.21 6.18 5.63
CA LEU A 65 0.55 5.51 4.59
C LEU A 65 0.63 3.99 4.82
N THR A 66 0.84 3.56 6.06
CA THR A 66 0.89 2.15 6.44
C THR A 66 -0.42 1.44 6.08
N ASP A 67 -1.55 2.04 6.46
CA ASP A 67 -2.88 1.52 6.17
C ASP A 67 -3.15 1.49 4.66
N HIS A 68 -2.81 2.55 3.96
CA HIS A 68 -2.98 2.63 2.51
C HIS A 68 -2.18 1.54 1.79
N LEU A 69 -0.92 1.35 2.14
CA LEU A 69 -0.07 0.31 1.54
C LEU A 69 -0.57 -1.09 1.91
N GLY A 70 -1.02 -1.30 3.14
CA GLY A 70 -1.63 -2.56 3.59
C GLY A 70 -2.88 -2.90 2.79
N LEU A 71 -3.69 -1.89 2.41
CA LEU A 71 -4.88 -2.05 1.60
C LEU A 71 -4.56 -2.26 0.12
N VAL A 72 -3.76 -1.39 -0.48
CA VAL A 72 -3.46 -1.43 -1.92
C VAL A 72 -2.69 -2.69 -2.29
N PHE A 73 -1.71 -3.07 -1.47
CA PHE A 73 -0.86 -4.23 -1.73
C PHE A 73 -1.30 -5.51 -1.02
N HIS A 74 -2.51 -5.57 -0.44
CA HIS A 74 -2.95 -6.71 0.36
C HIS A 74 -2.83 -8.07 -0.35
N ARG A 75 -3.13 -8.12 -1.66
CA ARG A 75 -2.99 -9.36 -2.45
C ARG A 75 -1.54 -9.81 -2.60
N PHE A 76 -0.62 -8.87 -2.75
CA PHE A 76 0.80 -9.16 -2.90
C PHE A 76 1.44 -9.55 -1.56
N LEU A 77 1.02 -8.91 -0.48
CA LEU A 77 1.49 -9.19 0.88
C LEU A 77 0.94 -10.51 1.43
N THR A 78 -0.28 -10.90 1.03
CA THR A 78 -0.94 -12.15 1.51
C THR A 78 -0.43 -13.38 0.79
N ARG A 79 -0.03 -13.26 -0.48
CA ARG A 79 0.52 -14.38 -1.23
C ARG A 79 1.91 -14.72 -0.68
N LYS A 80 2.39 -15.95 -0.91
CA LYS A 80 3.80 -16.35 -0.72
C LYS A 80 4.70 -15.58 -1.73
N SER A 81 4.40 -14.33 -1.95
CA SER A 81 5.15 -13.45 -2.83
C SER A 81 6.42 -13.01 -2.10
N ARG A 82 7.45 -12.69 -2.88
CA ARG A 82 8.71 -12.17 -2.33
C ARG A 82 8.60 -10.70 -1.90
N LEU A 83 7.45 -10.05 -2.14
CA LEU A 83 7.25 -8.65 -1.77
C LEU A 83 7.17 -8.51 -0.25
N LYS A 84 8.07 -7.73 0.29
CA LYS A 84 8.07 -7.28 1.69
C LYS A 84 8.03 -5.76 1.68
N LEU A 85 7.06 -5.18 2.34
CA LEU A 85 6.98 -3.74 2.55
C LEU A 85 7.24 -3.44 4.01
N GLN A 86 8.05 -2.42 4.26
CA GLN A 86 8.39 -1.97 5.60
C GLN A 86 8.37 -0.44 5.64
N ILE A 87 7.97 0.12 6.77
CA ILE A 87 8.12 1.54 7.10
C ILE A 87 8.94 1.60 8.39
N ASN A 88 10.07 2.29 8.35
CA ASN A 88 11.00 2.39 9.49
C ASN A 88 11.32 1.01 10.10
N GLY A 89 11.61 0.01 9.27
CA GLY A 89 11.94 -1.34 9.68
C GLY A 89 10.75 -2.19 10.18
N ARG A 90 9.54 -1.63 10.26
CA ARG A 90 8.33 -2.36 10.65
C ARG A 90 7.61 -2.90 9.43
N ALA A 91 7.34 -4.20 9.42
CA ALA A 91 6.61 -4.84 8.33
C ALA A 91 5.16 -4.32 8.25
N ILE A 92 4.69 -4.10 7.03
CA ILE A 92 3.31 -3.73 6.76
C ILE A 92 2.47 -5.00 6.69
N GLU A 93 1.45 -5.06 7.54
CA GLU A 93 0.49 -6.16 7.55
C GLU A 93 -0.59 -5.96 6.46
N PRO A 94 -0.93 -7.02 5.68
CA PRO A 94 -1.96 -6.93 4.67
C PRO A 94 -3.35 -6.79 5.29
N PHE A 95 -4.18 -5.93 4.72
CA PHE A 95 -5.60 -5.92 5.01
C PHE A 95 -6.30 -7.11 4.35
N ASP A 96 -7.48 -7.43 4.87
CA ASP A 96 -8.37 -8.43 4.31
C ASP A 96 -9.77 -7.81 4.10
N PRO A 97 -9.89 -6.86 3.16
CA PRO A 97 -11.12 -6.08 2.98
C PRO A 97 -12.33 -6.95 2.61
N PHE A 98 -12.07 -8.14 2.07
CA PHE A 98 -13.11 -9.10 1.70
C PHE A 98 -13.33 -10.19 2.77
N CYS A 99 -12.62 -10.14 3.90
CA CYS A 99 -12.72 -11.13 4.97
C CYS A 99 -12.56 -12.60 4.50
N MET A 100 -11.56 -12.80 3.60
CA MET A 100 -11.34 -14.10 2.94
C MET A 100 -10.36 -14.99 3.70
N GLN A 101 -9.52 -14.45 4.57
CA GLN A 101 -8.55 -15.23 5.33
C GLN A 101 -9.26 -16.13 6.34
N LYS A 102 -8.79 -17.38 6.48
CA LYS A 102 -9.31 -18.31 7.46
C LYS A 102 -9.21 -17.71 8.87
N ARG A 103 -10.33 -17.70 9.58
CA ARG A 103 -10.46 -17.20 10.93
C ARG A 103 -10.61 -18.38 11.90
N SER A 104 -10.16 -18.19 13.13
CA SER A 104 -10.24 -19.23 14.19
C SER A 104 -11.70 -19.67 14.47
N ALA A 105 -12.67 -18.83 14.15
CA ALA A 105 -14.07 -19.10 14.36
C ALA A 105 -14.84 -19.52 13.08
N GLY A 106 -14.15 -19.72 11.95
CA GLY A 106 -14.78 -20.06 10.68
C GLY A 106 -15.67 -18.94 10.09
N VAL A 107 -15.47 -17.69 10.54
CA VAL A 107 -16.26 -16.54 10.10
C VAL A 107 -15.55 -15.86 8.95
N ASN A 108 -15.98 -16.14 7.74
CA ASN A 108 -15.49 -15.49 6.51
C ASN A 108 -16.63 -14.76 5.81
N SER A 109 -16.26 -13.92 4.83
CA SER A 109 -17.26 -13.37 3.91
C SER A 109 -17.96 -14.45 3.12
N THR A 110 -19.14 -14.12 2.63
CA THR A 110 -19.87 -14.94 1.66
C THR A 110 -19.65 -14.34 0.28
N LEU A 111 -19.20 -15.15 -0.69
CA LEU A 111 -19.23 -14.77 -2.09
C LEU A 111 -20.70 -14.66 -2.51
N SER A 112 -21.16 -13.45 -2.83
CA SER A 112 -22.57 -13.24 -3.15
C SER A 112 -22.86 -13.40 -4.64
N PHE A 113 -21.89 -13.04 -5.49
CA PHE A 113 -21.96 -13.31 -6.94
C PHE A 113 -20.57 -13.30 -7.56
N GLU A 114 -20.45 -13.97 -8.70
CA GLU A 114 -19.27 -13.92 -9.58
C GLU A 114 -19.75 -13.95 -11.02
N GLU A 115 -19.33 -12.95 -11.80
CA GLU A 115 -19.61 -12.87 -13.23
C GLU A 115 -18.34 -12.51 -13.98
N THR A 116 -18.18 -13.06 -15.19
CA THR A 116 -17.05 -12.76 -16.07
C THR A 116 -17.58 -12.32 -17.43
N TYR A 117 -17.21 -11.11 -17.83
CA TYR A 117 -17.51 -10.55 -19.13
C TYR A 117 -16.28 -10.66 -20.02
N LYS A 118 -16.49 -11.09 -21.25
CA LYS A 118 -15.45 -11.22 -22.26
C LYS A 118 -15.83 -10.41 -23.48
N GLU A 119 -14.90 -9.65 -24.00
CA GLU A 119 -15.09 -8.85 -25.19
C GLU A 119 -13.83 -8.87 -26.06
N ASN A 120 -14.01 -9.01 -27.37
CA ASN A 120 -12.91 -8.86 -28.31
C ASN A 120 -12.60 -7.38 -28.49
N ILE A 121 -11.39 -6.96 -28.15
CA ILE A 121 -10.98 -5.55 -28.16
C ILE A 121 -10.96 -4.98 -29.59
N ALA A 122 -10.60 -5.81 -30.58
CA ALA A 122 -10.65 -5.47 -31.98
C ALA A 122 -10.67 -6.76 -32.84
N PRO A 123 -11.32 -6.74 -34.04
CA PRO A 123 -11.39 -7.91 -34.91
C PRO A 123 -10.03 -8.44 -35.38
N GLU A 124 -9.01 -7.59 -35.36
CA GLU A 124 -7.66 -7.88 -35.83
C GLU A 124 -6.71 -8.37 -34.73
N VAL A 125 -7.11 -8.25 -33.45
CA VAL A 125 -6.31 -8.66 -32.28
C VAL A 125 -6.92 -9.94 -31.72
N LYS A 126 -6.15 -11.01 -31.68
CA LYS A 126 -6.57 -12.31 -31.13
C LYS A 126 -6.73 -12.32 -29.60
N ASP A 127 -6.54 -11.19 -28.92
CA ASP A 127 -6.60 -11.11 -27.46
C ASP A 127 -8.03 -10.75 -27.02
N GLU A 128 -8.64 -11.66 -26.26
CA GLU A 128 -9.89 -11.39 -25.53
C GLU A 128 -9.61 -10.57 -24.28
N ALA A 129 -10.22 -9.42 -24.13
CA ALA A 129 -10.31 -8.75 -22.84
C ALA A 129 -11.33 -9.46 -21.95
N SER A 130 -10.98 -9.70 -20.70
CA SER A 130 -11.92 -10.27 -19.74
C SER A 130 -12.00 -9.42 -18.47
N ILE A 131 -13.21 -9.18 -18.01
CA ILE A 131 -13.48 -8.50 -16.73
C ILE A 131 -14.24 -9.48 -15.85
N SER A 132 -13.67 -9.82 -14.69
CA SER A 132 -14.36 -10.63 -13.68
C SER A 132 -14.79 -9.75 -12.52
N VAL A 133 -16.07 -9.79 -12.18
CA VAL A 133 -16.68 -9.06 -11.06
C VAL A 133 -17.07 -10.04 -9.98
N ARG A 134 -16.64 -9.79 -8.75
CA ARG A 134 -16.98 -10.61 -7.57
C ARG A 134 -17.54 -9.74 -6.46
N GLY A 135 -18.69 -10.09 -5.95
CA GLY A 135 -19.32 -9.43 -4.81
C GLY A 135 -19.19 -10.26 -3.53
N TYR A 136 -18.82 -9.61 -2.44
CA TYR A 136 -18.65 -10.25 -1.13
C TYR A 136 -19.52 -9.59 -0.07
N LEU A 137 -20.21 -10.42 0.71
CA LEU A 137 -20.94 -10.00 1.90
C LEU A 137 -20.07 -10.19 3.13
N ILE A 138 -19.65 -9.09 3.73
CA ILE A 138 -18.78 -9.07 4.90
C ILE A 138 -19.60 -9.42 6.16
N PRO A 139 -19.10 -10.28 7.07
CA PRO A 139 -19.79 -10.60 8.31
C PRO A 139 -19.91 -9.39 9.23
N HIS A 140 -21.00 -9.33 9.98
CA HIS A 140 -21.19 -8.26 10.96
C HIS A 140 -20.02 -8.21 11.97
N PRO A 141 -19.56 -7.03 12.41
CA PRO A 141 -18.40 -6.87 13.30
C PRO A 141 -18.47 -7.67 14.60
N SER A 142 -19.66 -7.90 15.14
CA SER A 142 -19.87 -8.71 16.35
C SER A 142 -19.47 -10.19 16.20
N ARG A 143 -19.36 -10.67 14.97
CA ARG A 143 -18.91 -12.04 14.66
C ARG A 143 -17.41 -12.19 14.61
N LEU A 144 -16.66 -11.09 14.53
CA LEU A 144 -15.20 -11.04 14.59
C LEU A 144 -14.78 -10.95 16.06
N LYS A 145 -14.14 -12.01 16.58
CA LYS A 145 -13.94 -12.18 18.02
C LYS A 145 -12.75 -11.39 18.57
N THR A 146 -11.70 -11.25 17.78
CA THR A 146 -10.46 -10.61 18.24
C THR A 146 -10.26 -9.22 17.66
N ALA A 147 -9.54 -8.34 18.37
CA ALA A 147 -9.15 -7.03 17.85
C ALA A 147 -8.31 -7.16 16.57
N SER A 148 -7.42 -8.15 16.52
CA SER A 148 -6.60 -8.44 15.33
C SER A 148 -7.46 -8.79 14.11
N GLU A 149 -8.52 -9.61 14.28
CA GLU A 149 -9.43 -9.94 13.17
C GLU A 149 -10.21 -8.71 12.70
N LYS A 150 -10.67 -7.87 13.62
CA LYS A 150 -11.37 -6.63 13.29
C LYS A 150 -10.46 -5.66 12.53
N ASN A 151 -9.24 -5.45 13.01
CA ASN A 151 -8.29 -4.55 12.39
C ASN A 151 -7.86 -5.00 10.98
N LYS A 152 -7.81 -6.29 10.70
CA LYS A 152 -7.50 -6.79 9.35
C LYS A 152 -8.59 -6.51 8.33
N VAL A 153 -9.84 -6.47 8.76
CA VAL A 153 -11.01 -6.18 7.89
C VAL A 153 -11.28 -4.68 7.84
N ALA A 154 -11.17 -4.03 8.97
CA ALA A 154 -11.47 -2.61 9.13
C ALA A 154 -10.52 -1.99 10.14
N PRO A 155 -9.36 -1.50 9.70
CA PRO A 155 -8.45 -0.74 10.56
C PRO A 155 -9.19 0.40 11.24
N HIS A 156 -8.81 0.67 12.49
CA HIS A 156 -9.44 1.71 13.33
C HIS A 156 -10.95 1.52 13.61
N GLY A 157 -11.51 0.34 13.27
CA GLY A 157 -12.90 -0.01 13.55
C GLY A 157 -13.93 0.58 12.59
N ASP A 158 -13.52 1.28 11.55
CA ASP A 158 -14.43 1.84 10.55
C ASP A 158 -14.70 0.84 9.41
N PHE A 159 -15.72 0.02 9.61
CA PHE A 159 -16.12 -0.99 8.60
C PHE A 159 -16.73 -0.39 7.35
N LEU A 160 -17.21 0.86 7.39
CA LEU A 160 -17.83 1.50 6.23
C LEU A 160 -16.78 2.12 5.33
N ALA A 161 -15.69 2.64 5.89
CA ALA A 161 -14.61 3.28 5.11
C ALA A 161 -13.94 2.35 4.10
N TYR A 162 -13.99 1.03 4.35
CA TYR A 162 -13.35 0.03 3.50
C TYR A 162 -14.35 -0.76 2.62
N GLN A 163 -15.60 -0.32 2.58
CA GLN A 163 -16.58 -0.85 1.62
C GLN A 163 -16.47 -0.09 0.30
N GLY A 164 -16.55 -0.82 -0.82
CA GLY A 164 -16.48 -0.17 -2.12
C GLY A 164 -16.06 -1.11 -3.24
N ILE A 165 -15.69 -0.52 -4.35
CA ILE A 165 -15.25 -1.23 -5.55
C ILE A 165 -13.72 -1.25 -5.56
N TYR A 166 -13.15 -2.44 -5.65
CA TYR A 166 -11.71 -2.68 -5.77
C TYR A 166 -11.39 -3.15 -7.18
N VAL A 167 -10.54 -2.41 -7.88
CA VAL A 167 -10.13 -2.72 -9.25
C VAL A 167 -8.73 -3.32 -9.24
N TYR A 168 -8.56 -4.45 -9.92
CA TYR A 168 -7.28 -5.14 -10.06
C TYR A 168 -6.96 -5.38 -11.53
N ARG A 169 -5.69 -5.28 -11.87
CA ARG A 169 -5.13 -5.62 -13.19
C ARG A 169 -4.29 -6.88 -13.10
#